data_dc6a629c77fef3368e409e1826d53149
#
_entry.id   dc6a629c77fef3368e409e1826d53149
#
_cell.length_a   1.000
_cell.length_b   1.000
_cell.length_c   1.000
_cell.angle_alpha   90.00
_cell.angle_beta   90.00
_cell.angle_gamma   90.00
#
_symmetry.space_group_name_H-M   'P 1'
#
loop_
_entity.id
_entity.type
_entity.pdbx_description
1 polymer ?
#
loop_
_entity_poly.entity_id
_entity_poly.type
_entity_poly.pdbx_seq_one_letter_code
_entity_poly.pdbx_strand_id
1 'polypeptide(L)'
;MALTRRSFIASSAAFAAAGCVSLGEAGGAADAPRLEFGKDGAFTFLQLTDLHLKPNGRVLHPRVERVLRAAFARYAPSLLVLTGDNVNGQEGDVNARGKFEETVDPLLDLFRSAGIPFCVTFGNHDSERKGPDRFSRREQYDYYRSRGGGLFIDHDVPGLHDVGSGVVSLFERGARRPAFNLFVMDSGDYPAKTGSDWPGYDGCRSDQIAWYERVSGKTPCLWFQHIIVPDVNVHGIFVDAPPCADPKAKEGPETGYRMDWPDGARRMLLAKGAAGVLKEHTCPPYWKTYRDAAHTFEGRTLYDSWRRMGNLRGAYFGHDHMNTFDGTDANGIRLGMTKCCTFWSYNDNDPGVRVFTVRPDGTYATLIFAESDC
;
A
#
# COMPACT_ATOMS: atom_id res chain seq x y z
N MET A 1 50.46 21.83 -21.80
CA MET A 1 50.53 21.97 -20.33
C MET A 1 49.59 20.92 -19.74
N ALA A 2 50.16 19.86 -19.23
CA ALA A 2 49.44 18.71 -18.72
C ALA A 2 48.99 18.96 -17.29
N LEU A 3 47.70 18.88 -17.00
CA LEU A 3 47.18 18.90 -15.63
C LEU A 3 47.02 17.46 -15.16
N THR A 4 47.76 17.14 -14.12
CA THR A 4 47.98 15.84 -13.55
C THR A 4 46.79 15.31 -12.76
N ARG A 5 46.62 13.96 -12.84
CA ARG A 5 45.67 13.09 -12.11
C ARG A 5 45.89 13.04 -10.60
N ARG A 6 45.87 14.14 -9.86
CA ARG A 6 46.11 14.12 -8.39
C ARG A 6 45.17 14.99 -7.54
N SER A 7 43.95 15.24 -8.00
CA SER A 7 42.99 16.05 -7.22
C SER A 7 41.60 15.39 -7.06
N PHE A 8 41.47 14.07 -7.14
CA PHE A 8 40.16 13.38 -7.00
C PHE A 8 40.15 12.24 -5.97
N ILE A 9 41.10 12.23 -5.02
CA ILE A 9 41.10 11.26 -3.91
C ILE A 9 41.33 12.01 -2.61
N ALA A 10 40.37 12.80 -2.17
CA ALA A 10 40.33 13.37 -0.82
C ALA A 10 38.92 13.86 -0.46
N SER A 11 37.87 13.03 -0.66
CA SER A 11 36.53 13.30 -0.13
C SER A 11 35.73 12.01 0.14
N SER A 12 36.38 10.90 0.40
CA SER A 12 35.69 9.63 0.70
C SER A 12 36.18 8.94 1.99
N ALA A 13 36.53 9.71 2.99
CA ALA A 13 36.96 9.16 4.29
C ALA A 13 36.41 9.97 5.47
N ALA A 14 35.12 10.23 5.52
CA ALA A 14 34.45 10.84 6.68
C ALA A 14 32.97 10.43 6.83
N PHE A 15 32.61 9.18 6.50
CA PHE A 15 31.27 8.64 6.77
C PHE A 15 31.30 7.20 7.28
N ALA A 16 32.19 6.92 8.21
CA ALA A 16 32.24 5.62 8.89
C ALA A 16 32.29 5.82 10.41
N ALA A 17 31.30 6.50 10.96
CA ALA A 17 30.93 6.46 12.38
C ALA A 17 29.63 7.25 12.57
N ALA A 18 28.55 6.81 11.93
CA ALA A 18 27.22 7.24 12.33
C ALA A 18 26.57 6.02 12.95
N GLY A 19 26.50 6.10 14.26
CA GLY A 19 25.82 5.16 15.13
C GLY A 19 24.41 4.83 14.70
N CYS A 20 23.84 3.83 15.35
CA CYS A 20 22.41 3.52 15.32
C CYS A 20 21.63 4.82 15.24
N VAL A 21 21.07 5.09 14.06
CA VAL A 21 20.02 6.09 13.96
C VAL A 21 18.89 5.51 14.78
N SER A 22 18.71 5.99 16.00
CA SER A 22 17.46 5.87 16.69
C SER A 22 16.42 6.39 15.69
N LEU A 23 15.45 5.57 15.33
CA LEU A 23 14.28 6.02 14.60
C LEU A 23 13.77 7.25 15.35
N GLY A 24 13.92 8.42 14.73
CA GLY A 24 13.82 9.71 15.39
C GLY A 24 12.52 9.81 16.18
N GLU A 25 12.63 10.31 17.41
CA GLU A 25 11.47 10.88 18.10
C GLU A 25 10.90 11.97 17.20
N ALA A 26 9.78 11.65 16.56
CA ALA A 26 9.01 12.62 15.79
C ALA A 26 8.55 13.70 16.74
N GLY A 27 8.95 14.93 16.48
CA GLY A 27 8.63 16.07 17.34
C GLY A 27 7.14 16.32 17.46
N GLY A 28 6.60 16.25 18.65
CA GLY A 28 5.55 17.12 19.18
C GLY A 28 4.18 17.09 18.53
N ALA A 29 3.58 15.90 18.28
CA ALA A 29 2.11 15.75 18.33
C ALA A 29 1.78 15.02 19.63
N ALA A 30 0.60 15.25 20.22
CA ALA A 30 0.13 14.51 21.39
C ALA A 30 0.37 13.02 21.13
N ASP A 31 1.12 12.37 22.04
CA ASP A 31 1.78 11.07 21.85
C ASP A 31 0.87 10.05 21.15
N ALA A 32 1.20 9.74 19.88
CA ALA A 32 0.57 8.64 19.18
C ALA A 32 0.81 7.35 20.00
N PRO A 33 -0.17 6.44 20.09
CA PRO A 33 -0.05 5.27 20.94
C PRO A 33 1.08 4.39 20.43
N ARG A 34 1.92 3.93 21.35
CA ARG A 34 2.88 2.89 21.06
C ARG A 34 2.14 1.58 20.75
N LEU A 35 2.40 1.02 19.59
CA LEU A 35 1.75 -0.20 19.14
C LEU A 35 2.48 -1.43 19.71
N GLU A 36 1.83 -2.15 20.59
CA GLU A 36 2.40 -3.31 21.27
C GLU A 36 1.56 -4.58 21.04
N PHE A 37 2.25 -5.71 20.97
CA PHE A 37 1.59 -7.01 20.93
C PHE A 37 0.73 -7.24 22.17
N GLY A 38 -0.41 -7.88 21.99
CA GLY A 38 -1.30 -8.31 23.07
C GLY A 38 -0.63 -9.30 24.02
N LYS A 39 -1.28 -9.58 25.15
CA LYS A 39 -0.78 -10.58 26.12
C LYS A 39 -0.69 -11.99 25.55
N ASP A 40 -1.46 -12.28 24.51
CA ASP A 40 -1.44 -13.53 23.74
C ASP A 40 -0.35 -13.58 22.66
N GLY A 41 0.48 -12.54 22.57
CA GLY A 41 1.52 -12.39 21.57
C GLY A 41 0.99 -12.09 20.16
N ALA A 42 -0.26 -11.66 20.02
CA ALA A 42 -0.84 -11.28 18.74
C ALA A 42 -1.02 -9.76 18.62
N PHE A 43 -0.96 -9.27 17.38
CA PHE A 43 -1.37 -7.91 17.02
C PHE A 43 -2.29 -8.00 15.81
N THR A 44 -3.55 -7.59 15.99
CA THR A 44 -4.55 -7.61 14.92
C THR A 44 -4.74 -6.22 14.35
N PHE A 45 -4.76 -6.11 13.02
CA PHE A 45 -5.03 -4.85 12.32
C PHE A 45 -5.82 -5.09 11.04
N LEU A 46 -6.39 -4.03 10.49
CA LEU A 46 -7.14 -4.07 9.24
C LEU A 46 -6.44 -3.24 8.18
N GLN A 47 -6.38 -3.76 6.96
CA GLN A 47 -6.11 -2.98 5.75
C GLN A 47 -7.44 -2.57 5.14
N LEU A 48 -7.59 -1.27 4.94
CA LEU A 48 -8.67 -0.62 4.19
C LEU A 48 -8.07 -0.05 2.92
N THR A 49 -8.69 -0.31 1.79
CA THR A 49 -8.24 0.21 0.50
C THR A 49 -9.43 0.56 -0.38
N ASP A 50 -9.22 1.44 -1.34
CA ASP A 50 -10.22 1.76 -2.36
C ASP A 50 -11.58 2.13 -1.74
N LEU A 51 -11.55 3.03 -0.76
CA LEU A 51 -12.74 3.58 -0.12
C LEU A 51 -13.52 4.49 -1.08
N HIS A 52 -12.82 5.18 -1.99
CA HIS A 52 -13.38 6.10 -2.96
C HIS A 52 -14.48 6.99 -2.38
N LEU A 53 -14.20 7.55 -1.20
CA LEU A 53 -15.18 8.40 -0.52
C LEU A 53 -15.59 9.58 -1.40
N LYS A 54 -16.88 9.90 -1.35
CA LYS A 54 -17.48 11.06 -2.04
C LYS A 54 -18.24 11.91 -1.05
N PRO A 55 -18.42 13.21 -1.33
CA PRO A 55 -19.31 14.04 -0.53
C PRO A 55 -20.71 13.42 -0.46
N ASN A 56 -21.19 13.14 0.74
CA ASN A 56 -22.47 12.50 0.99
C ASN A 56 -23.16 13.09 2.22
N GLY A 57 -23.26 14.41 2.26
CA GLY A 57 -23.92 15.09 3.40
C GLY A 57 -23.27 14.80 4.76
N ARG A 58 -21.94 14.62 4.79
CA ARG A 58 -21.15 14.27 5.98
C ARG A 58 -21.52 12.93 6.63
N VAL A 59 -21.92 11.94 5.83
CA VAL A 59 -22.17 10.58 6.29
C VAL A 59 -21.45 9.56 5.41
N LEU A 60 -21.02 8.46 6.01
CA LEU A 60 -20.52 7.32 5.25
C LEU A 60 -21.65 6.63 4.52
N HIS A 61 -21.32 5.92 3.44
CA HIS A 61 -22.28 5.02 2.83
C HIS A 61 -22.70 3.95 3.84
N PRO A 62 -24.04 3.74 4.10
CA PRO A 62 -24.49 2.90 5.21
C PRO A 62 -23.96 1.46 5.17
N ARG A 63 -23.76 0.89 3.97
CA ARG A 63 -23.20 -0.46 3.81
C ARG A 63 -21.71 -0.50 4.18
N VAL A 64 -20.93 0.52 3.78
CA VAL A 64 -19.51 0.66 4.17
C VAL A 64 -19.39 0.81 5.68
N GLU A 65 -20.17 1.69 6.28
CA GLU A 65 -20.19 1.88 7.73
C GLU A 65 -20.52 0.58 8.47
N ARG A 66 -21.52 -0.20 7.99
CA ARG A 66 -21.88 -1.49 8.56
C ARG A 66 -20.72 -2.48 8.53
N VAL A 67 -20.04 -2.63 7.39
CA VAL A 67 -18.86 -3.51 7.24
C VAL A 67 -17.77 -3.11 8.22
N LEU A 68 -17.43 -1.83 8.31
CA LEU A 68 -16.39 -1.36 9.21
C LEU A 68 -16.75 -1.61 10.68
N ARG A 69 -17.98 -1.28 11.09
CA ARG A 69 -18.44 -1.54 12.46
C ARG A 69 -18.46 -3.04 12.81
N ALA A 70 -18.91 -3.88 11.89
CA ALA A 70 -18.91 -5.33 12.07
C ALA A 70 -17.48 -5.88 12.19
N ALA A 71 -16.55 -5.43 11.33
CA ALA A 71 -15.15 -5.81 11.40
C ALA A 71 -14.50 -5.36 12.73
N PHE A 72 -14.77 -4.12 13.17
CA PHE A 72 -14.25 -3.61 14.45
C PHE A 72 -14.76 -4.43 15.63
N ALA A 73 -16.06 -4.75 15.64
CA ALA A 73 -16.66 -5.55 16.71
C ALA A 73 -16.11 -7.00 16.73
N ARG A 74 -15.89 -7.60 15.56
CA ARG A 74 -15.48 -9.00 15.44
C ARG A 74 -14.00 -9.21 15.73
N TYR A 75 -13.13 -8.29 15.28
CA TYR A 75 -11.68 -8.49 15.30
C TYR A 75 -10.95 -7.59 16.29
N ALA A 76 -11.61 -6.60 16.88
CA ALA A 76 -11.03 -5.64 17.82
C ALA A 76 -9.64 -5.14 17.38
N PRO A 77 -9.50 -4.56 16.17
CA PRO A 77 -8.19 -4.23 15.61
C PRO A 77 -7.49 -3.15 16.45
N SER A 78 -6.19 -3.26 16.57
CA SER A 78 -5.32 -2.30 17.25
C SER A 78 -4.76 -1.23 16.31
N LEU A 79 -5.01 -1.34 14.99
CA LEU A 79 -4.57 -0.40 13.98
C LEU A 79 -5.42 -0.55 12.70
N LEU A 80 -5.65 0.57 12.01
CA LEU A 80 -6.18 0.60 10.65
C LEU A 80 -5.10 1.13 9.71
N VAL A 81 -4.87 0.44 8.60
CA VAL A 81 -3.91 0.83 7.56
C VAL A 81 -4.69 1.16 6.30
N LEU A 82 -4.76 2.44 5.94
CA LEU A 82 -5.40 2.91 4.72
C LEU A 82 -4.37 2.91 3.60
N THR A 83 -4.65 2.16 2.53
CA THR A 83 -3.68 1.90 1.46
C THR A 83 -4.07 2.51 0.12
N GLY A 84 -4.63 3.71 0.15
CA GLY A 84 -4.85 4.51 -1.05
C GLY A 84 -6.26 4.40 -1.63
N ASP A 85 -6.52 5.30 -2.57
CA ASP A 85 -7.83 5.59 -3.13
C ASP A 85 -8.86 5.83 -2.04
N ASN A 86 -8.43 6.63 -1.06
CA ASN A 86 -9.23 7.00 0.09
C ASN A 86 -10.42 7.86 -0.33
N VAL A 87 -10.23 8.73 -1.32
CA VAL A 87 -11.27 9.56 -1.93
C VAL A 87 -11.35 9.35 -3.44
N ASN A 88 -12.53 9.63 -4.02
CA ASN A 88 -12.73 9.52 -5.47
C ASN A 88 -12.41 10.86 -6.16
N GLY A 89 -11.13 11.06 -6.48
CA GLY A 89 -10.66 12.30 -7.09
C GLY A 89 -11.10 12.54 -8.52
N GLN A 90 -11.62 11.52 -9.24
CA GLN A 90 -12.14 11.69 -10.60
C GLN A 90 -13.42 12.51 -10.65
N GLU A 91 -14.22 12.50 -9.59
CA GLU A 91 -15.49 13.18 -9.57
C GLU A 91 -15.38 14.57 -8.93
N GLY A 92 -15.02 15.53 -9.79
CA GLY A 92 -15.25 16.94 -9.53
C GLY A 92 -14.48 17.51 -8.36
N ASP A 93 -15.16 17.70 -7.24
CA ASP A 93 -14.71 18.57 -6.18
C ASP A 93 -14.17 17.88 -4.92
N VAL A 94 -14.05 16.54 -4.91
CA VAL A 94 -13.65 15.83 -3.68
C VAL A 94 -12.31 16.31 -3.13
N ASN A 95 -11.32 16.48 -4.03
CA ASN A 95 -9.98 16.96 -3.64
C ASN A 95 -9.89 18.49 -3.59
N ALA A 96 -11.00 19.22 -3.59
CA ALA A 96 -11.01 20.63 -3.30
C ALA A 96 -11.04 20.86 -1.79
N ARG A 97 -10.37 21.92 -1.36
CA ARG A 97 -10.39 22.37 0.03
C ARG A 97 -11.84 22.59 0.51
N GLY A 98 -12.18 22.11 1.70
CA GLY A 98 -13.53 22.12 2.26
C GLY A 98 -14.38 20.93 1.85
N LYS A 99 -14.23 20.40 0.63
CA LYS A 99 -14.91 19.18 0.18
C LYS A 99 -14.19 17.92 0.64
N PHE A 100 -12.88 17.94 0.64
CA PHE A 100 -12.09 16.84 1.18
C PHE A 100 -12.41 16.61 2.66
N GLU A 101 -12.40 17.67 3.45
CA GLU A 101 -12.71 17.61 4.88
C GLU A 101 -14.13 17.09 5.13
N GLU A 102 -15.12 17.59 4.36
CA GLU A 102 -16.50 17.10 4.44
C GLU A 102 -16.62 15.61 4.13
N THR A 103 -15.80 15.13 3.21
CA THR A 103 -15.82 13.75 2.72
C THR A 103 -15.19 12.78 3.70
N VAL A 104 -14.05 13.13 4.29
CA VAL A 104 -13.29 12.21 5.16
C VAL A 104 -13.68 12.28 6.63
N ASP A 105 -14.26 13.38 7.09
CA ASP A 105 -14.65 13.56 8.51
C ASP A 105 -15.52 12.41 9.04
N PRO A 106 -16.55 11.91 8.33
CA PRO A 106 -17.36 10.80 8.83
C PRO A 106 -16.55 9.52 9.10
N LEU A 107 -15.54 9.23 8.27
CA LEU A 107 -14.65 8.09 8.47
C LEU A 107 -13.78 8.31 9.72
N LEU A 108 -13.21 9.50 9.86
CA LEU A 108 -12.36 9.83 11.01
C LEU A 108 -13.18 9.88 12.32
N ASP A 109 -14.43 10.31 12.27
CA ASP A 109 -15.35 10.26 13.42
C ASP A 109 -15.63 8.81 13.83
N LEU A 110 -15.81 7.91 12.86
CA LEU A 110 -15.94 6.48 13.12
C LEU A 110 -14.68 5.91 13.82
N PHE A 111 -13.48 6.22 13.31
CA PHE A 111 -12.23 5.76 13.93
C PHE A 111 -12.05 6.30 15.34
N ARG A 112 -12.35 7.59 15.57
CA ARG A 112 -12.29 8.21 16.89
C ARG A 112 -13.30 7.62 17.85
N SER A 113 -14.53 7.38 17.39
CA SER A 113 -15.57 6.77 18.24
C SER A 113 -15.22 5.34 18.66
N ALA A 114 -14.47 4.63 17.80
CA ALA A 114 -13.97 3.29 18.09
C ALA A 114 -12.65 3.31 18.90
N GLY A 115 -11.96 4.45 18.98
CA GLY A 115 -10.68 4.58 19.66
C GLY A 115 -9.55 3.81 18.97
N ILE A 116 -9.62 3.59 17.64
CA ILE A 116 -8.67 2.76 16.92
C ILE A 116 -7.64 3.66 16.22
N PRO A 117 -6.34 3.47 16.48
CA PRO A 117 -5.26 4.14 15.75
C PRO A 117 -5.29 3.84 14.26
N PHE A 118 -4.81 4.78 13.44
CA PHE A 118 -4.72 4.58 11.99
C PHE A 118 -3.52 5.30 11.37
N CYS A 119 -3.08 4.78 10.22
CA CYS A 119 -2.14 5.43 9.34
C CYS A 119 -2.69 5.44 7.90
N VAL A 120 -2.13 6.28 7.02
CA VAL A 120 -2.65 6.47 5.67
C VAL A 120 -1.52 6.60 4.66
N THR A 121 -1.66 5.91 3.53
CA THR A 121 -0.96 6.22 2.29
C THR A 121 -1.97 6.49 1.18
N PHE A 122 -1.48 6.79 -0.03
CA PHE A 122 -2.30 7.29 -1.12
C PHE A 122 -2.30 6.35 -2.33
N GLY A 123 -3.37 6.45 -3.12
CA GLY A 123 -3.52 5.80 -4.41
C GLY A 123 -3.60 6.83 -5.54
N ASN A 124 -3.88 6.37 -6.74
CA ASN A 124 -3.88 7.23 -7.91
C ASN A 124 -5.06 8.22 -7.94
N HIS A 125 -6.20 7.85 -7.36
CA HIS A 125 -7.37 8.73 -7.32
C HIS A 125 -7.29 9.84 -6.28
N ASP A 126 -6.43 9.72 -5.26
CA ASP A 126 -6.34 10.70 -4.18
C ASP A 126 -5.82 12.09 -4.64
N SER A 127 -5.20 12.20 -5.82
CA SER A 127 -4.59 13.44 -6.32
C SER A 127 -4.95 13.81 -7.76
N GLU A 128 -6.01 13.27 -8.33
CA GLU A 128 -6.38 13.49 -9.74
C GLU A 128 -6.85 14.91 -10.06
N ARG A 129 -7.42 15.64 -9.07
CA ARG A 129 -7.82 17.03 -9.26
C ARG A 129 -6.62 17.90 -9.62
N LYS A 130 -6.79 18.73 -10.64
CA LYS A 130 -5.81 19.73 -11.08
C LYS A 130 -6.37 21.14 -10.82
N GLY A 131 -5.47 22.10 -10.60
CA GLY A 131 -5.86 23.48 -10.40
C GLY A 131 -5.35 24.05 -9.07
N PRO A 132 -5.52 25.37 -8.85
CA PRO A 132 -4.95 26.07 -7.71
C PRO A 132 -5.65 25.75 -6.38
N ASP A 133 -6.88 25.24 -6.42
CA ASP A 133 -7.68 24.85 -5.27
C ASP A 133 -7.54 23.34 -4.94
N ARG A 134 -6.60 22.63 -5.61
CA ARG A 134 -6.32 21.24 -5.32
C ARG A 134 -5.84 21.06 -3.87
N PHE A 135 -6.41 20.09 -3.19
CA PHE A 135 -5.93 19.60 -1.91
C PHE A 135 -4.88 18.52 -2.16
N SER A 136 -3.61 18.87 -2.05
CA SER A 136 -2.48 18.00 -2.37
C SER A 136 -2.38 16.82 -1.37
N ARG A 137 -1.68 15.73 -1.74
CA ARG A 137 -1.41 14.62 -0.81
C ARG A 137 -0.80 15.08 0.51
N ARG A 138 0.10 16.07 0.49
CA ARG A 138 0.67 16.66 1.71
C ARG A 138 -0.40 17.31 2.58
N GLU A 139 -1.27 18.12 2.00
CA GLU A 139 -2.37 18.76 2.73
C GLU A 139 -3.38 17.73 3.24
N GLN A 140 -3.67 16.68 2.45
CA GLN A 140 -4.50 15.55 2.89
C GLN A 140 -3.87 14.80 4.07
N TYR A 141 -2.58 14.48 4.00
CA TYR A 141 -1.85 13.82 5.09
C TYR A 141 -1.85 14.66 6.35
N ASP A 142 -1.56 15.95 6.24
CA ASP A 142 -1.57 16.90 7.35
C ASP A 142 -2.99 17.04 7.95
N TYR A 143 -4.02 16.95 7.11
CA TYR A 143 -5.41 16.91 7.59
C TYR A 143 -5.72 15.63 8.37
N TYR A 144 -5.38 14.45 7.84
CA TYR A 144 -5.52 13.17 8.55
C TYR A 144 -4.81 13.21 9.90
N ARG A 145 -3.58 13.72 9.93
CA ARG A 145 -2.79 13.88 11.16
C ARG A 145 -3.48 14.82 12.16
N SER A 146 -3.85 16.00 11.72
CA SER A 146 -4.50 17.00 12.57
C SER A 146 -5.84 16.51 13.11
N ARG A 147 -6.66 15.90 12.26
CA ARG A 147 -8.01 15.48 12.58
C ARG A 147 -8.05 14.14 13.34
N GLY A 148 -7.07 13.28 13.09
CA GLY A 148 -6.88 12.03 13.83
C GLY A 148 -6.36 12.23 15.24
N GLY A 149 -5.66 13.35 15.49
CA GLY A 149 -5.09 13.64 16.80
C GLY A 149 -4.20 12.50 17.30
N GLY A 150 -4.32 12.13 18.56
CA GLY A 150 -3.56 11.06 19.20
C GLY A 150 -3.80 9.64 18.65
N LEU A 151 -4.74 9.45 17.71
CA LEU A 151 -4.94 8.16 17.03
C LEU A 151 -4.21 8.07 15.69
N PHE A 152 -3.70 9.17 15.14
CA PHE A 152 -2.95 9.14 13.90
C PHE A 152 -1.53 8.67 14.15
N ILE A 153 -1.11 7.61 13.44
CA ILE A 153 0.27 7.12 13.46
C ILE A 153 1.02 7.83 12.33
N ASP A 154 1.79 8.83 12.70
CA ASP A 154 2.64 9.57 11.76
C ASP A 154 3.87 8.70 11.42
N HIS A 155 3.91 8.19 10.21
CA HIS A 155 4.98 7.31 9.70
C HIS A 155 5.70 7.90 8.50
N ASP A 156 5.27 9.05 8.01
CA ASP A 156 5.85 9.68 6.81
C ASP A 156 7.31 10.06 7.04
N VAL A 157 8.16 9.68 6.10
CA VAL A 157 9.59 10.00 6.13
C VAL A 157 9.87 11.20 5.23
N PRO A 158 10.16 12.37 5.82
CA PRO A 158 10.42 13.57 5.02
C PRO A 158 11.55 13.35 4.01
N GLY A 159 11.31 13.77 2.77
CA GLY A 159 12.29 13.72 1.69
C GLY A 159 12.26 12.44 0.85
N LEU A 160 11.44 11.45 1.19
CA LEU A 160 11.10 10.39 0.25
C LEU A 160 10.13 10.90 -0.82
N HIS A 161 10.13 10.25 -1.97
CA HIS A 161 9.17 10.53 -3.02
C HIS A 161 7.76 10.30 -2.53
N ASP A 162 6.87 11.23 -2.84
CA ASP A 162 5.48 11.29 -2.38
C ASP A 162 5.31 11.36 -0.84
N VAL A 163 4.10 11.15 -0.35
CA VAL A 163 3.70 11.39 1.04
C VAL A 163 3.01 10.15 1.59
N GLY A 164 3.22 9.87 2.88
CA GLY A 164 2.66 8.68 3.51
C GLY A 164 3.50 7.44 3.23
N SER A 165 4.83 7.63 3.12
CA SER A 165 5.81 6.57 2.95
C SER A 165 6.67 6.43 4.18
N GLY A 166 6.66 5.23 4.81
CA GLY A 166 7.48 4.98 5.99
C GLY A 166 7.20 3.63 6.65
N VAL A 167 7.54 3.54 7.93
CA VAL A 167 7.41 2.30 8.70
C VAL A 167 6.62 2.51 9.98
N VAL A 168 5.64 1.65 10.21
CA VAL A 168 4.91 1.51 11.47
C VAL A 168 5.48 0.31 12.21
N SER A 169 6.07 0.55 13.39
CA SER A 169 6.75 -0.50 14.16
C SER A 169 5.87 -1.05 15.26
N LEU A 170 5.88 -2.38 15.40
CA LEU A 170 5.17 -3.12 16.43
C LEU A 170 6.19 -3.68 17.44
N PHE A 171 5.89 -3.52 18.72
CA PHE A 171 6.82 -3.86 19.79
C PHE A 171 6.25 -4.95 20.70
N GLU A 172 7.11 -5.82 21.18
CA GLU A 172 6.77 -6.58 22.37
C GLU A 172 6.67 -5.63 23.57
N ARG A 173 5.82 -5.99 24.52
CA ARG A 173 5.56 -5.16 25.69
C ARG A 173 6.85 -4.82 26.43
N GLY A 174 7.12 -3.52 26.56
CA GLY A 174 8.31 -3.00 27.22
C GLY A 174 9.63 -3.15 26.44
N ALA A 175 9.61 -3.73 25.24
CA ALA A 175 10.81 -3.85 24.41
C ALA A 175 11.17 -2.50 23.78
N ARG A 176 12.46 -2.23 23.63
CA ARG A 176 12.95 -1.00 22.97
C ARG A 176 13.08 -1.15 21.45
N ARG A 177 13.22 -2.36 20.94
CA ARG A 177 13.36 -2.65 19.51
C ARG A 177 12.07 -3.21 18.96
N PRO A 178 11.69 -2.85 17.72
CA PRO A 178 10.52 -3.45 17.09
C PRO A 178 10.74 -4.96 16.87
N ALA A 179 9.68 -5.73 17.09
CA ALA A 179 9.64 -7.15 16.80
C ALA A 179 9.04 -7.42 15.41
N PHE A 180 8.24 -6.48 14.89
CA PHE A 180 7.63 -6.58 13.58
C PHE A 180 7.45 -5.17 12.97
N ASN A 181 7.56 -5.05 11.66
CA ASN A 181 7.40 -3.78 10.96
C ASN A 181 6.30 -3.86 9.88
N LEU A 182 5.55 -2.78 9.72
CA LEU A 182 4.65 -2.58 8.60
C LEU A 182 5.23 -1.43 7.76
N PHE A 183 5.72 -1.73 6.56
CA PHE A 183 6.09 -0.71 5.59
C PHE A 183 4.83 -0.26 4.87
N VAL A 184 4.47 1.00 5.03
CA VAL A 184 3.31 1.63 4.40
C VAL A 184 3.84 2.68 3.45
N MET A 185 3.63 2.48 2.15
CA MET A 185 4.35 3.23 1.11
C MET A 185 3.40 3.79 0.08
N ASP A 186 3.61 5.03 -0.28
CA ASP A 186 2.97 5.62 -1.46
C ASP A 186 3.63 5.07 -2.73
N SER A 187 2.86 4.42 -3.58
CA SER A 187 3.32 3.84 -4.85
C SER A 187 3.13 4.80 -6.05
N GLY A 188 2.89 6.07 -5.78
CA GLY A 188 2.63 7.05 -6.83
C GLY A 188 1.23 6.97 -7.41
N ASP A 189 1.04 7.65 -8.54
CA ASP A 189 -0.23 7.67 -9.28
C ASP A 189 -0.04 7.31 -10.76
N TYR A 190 0.39 8.29 -11.55
CA TYR A 190 0.62 8.17 -12.98
C TYR A 190 1.98 8.78 -13.32
N PRO A 191 2.85 8.08 -14.05
CA PRO A 191 4.09 8.67 -14.52
C PRO A 191 3.80 9.86 -15.45
N ALA A 192 4.77 10.73 -15.58
CA ALA A 192 4.64 11.89 -16.49
C ALA A 192 4.33 11.43 -17.91
N LYS A 193 3.28 12.00 -18.53
CA LYS A 193 2.91 11.67 -19.91
C LYS A 193 4.02 12.06 -20.88
N THR A 194 4.47 11.10 -21.67
CA THR A 194 5.37 11.31 -22.80
C THR A 194 4.61 11.02 -24.09
N GLY A 195 4.09 12.07 -24.75
CA GLY A 195 3.30 11.91 -25.98
C GLY A 195 1.79 11.67 -25.74
N SER A 196 1.14 11.00 -26.71
CA SER A 196 -0.29 10.71 -26.70
C SER A 196 -0.68 9.42 -25.98
N ASP A 197 0.29 8.57 -25.68
CA ASP A 197 0.03 7.24 -25.16
C ASP A 197 -0.28 7.28 -23.65
N TRP A 198 -1.11 6.35 -23.22
CA TRP A 198 -1.36 6.14 -21.79
C TRP A 198 -0.06 5.70 -21.10
N PRO A 199 0.40 6.44 -20.06
CA PRO A 199 1.70 6.16 -19.44
C PRO A 199 1.69 4.94 -18.52
N GLY A 200 0.53 4.31 -18.30
CA GLY A 200 0.34 3.28 -17.27
C GLY A 200 0.25 3.87 -15.87
N TYR A 201 0.49 3.02 -14.89
CA TYR A 201 0.58 3.40 -13.49
C TYR A 201 2.02 3.58 -13.04
N ASP A 202 2.19 4.29 -11.94
CA ASP A 202 3.48 4.52 -11.29
C ASP A 202 3.83 3.38 -10.30
N GLY A 203 4.98 3.48 -9.64
CA GLY A 203 5.46 2.52 -8.64
C GLY A 203 6.41 3.17 -7.65
N CYS A 204 6.78 2.46 -6.61
CA CYS A 204 7.78 2.95 -5.66
C CYS A 204 9.06 3.38 -6.35
N ARG A 205 9.60 4.52 -5.92
CA ARG A 205 10.77 5.16 -6.52
C ARG A 205 12.08 4.65 -5.92
N SER A 206 13.16 4.93 -6.62
CA SER A 206 14.52 4.52 -6.26
C SER A 206 14.94 4.96 -4.86
N ASP A 207 14.54 6.15 -4.40
CA ASP A 207 14.81 6.67 -3.06
C ASP A 207 14.05 5.91 -1.97
N GLN A 208 12.79 5.53 -2.22
CA GLN A 208 11.98 4.68 -1.34
C GLN A 208 12.59 3.28 -1.21
N ILE A 209 13.06 2.69 -2.33
CA ILE A 209 13.73 1.38 -2.37
C ILE A 209 15.05 1.46 -1.59
N ALA A 210 15.87 2.47 -1.84
CA ALA A 210 17.14 2.70 -1.13
C ALA A 210 16.92 2.90 0.37
N TRP A 211 15.87 3.63 0.74
CA TRP A 211 15.50 3.84 2.14
C TRP A 211 15.09 2.52 2.80
N TYR A 212 14.24 1.72 2.14
CA TYR A 212 13.84 0.40 2.64
C TYR A 212 15.05 -0.50 2.88
N GLU A 213 15.97 -0.64 1.92
CA GLU A 213 17.18 -1.45 2.08
C GLU A 213 18.05 -1.00 3.27
N ARG A 214 18.09 0.30 3.52
CA ARG A 214 18.86 0.88 4.63
C ARG A 214 18.26 0.60 6.00
N VAL A 215 16.92 0.68 6.12
CA VAL A 215 16.25 0.69 7.44
C VAL A 215 15.61 -0.65 7.83
N SER A 216 15.31 -1.53 6.90
CA SER A 216 14.51 -2.73 7.16
C SER A 216 15.21 -3.75 8.07
N GLY A 217 16.54 -3.82 8.03
CA GLY A 217 17.33 -4.73 8.87
C GLY A 217 16.92 -6.20 8.72
N LYS A 218 16.75 -6.89 9.84
CA LYS A 218 16.29 -8.30 9.89
C LYS A 218 14.93 -8.47 10.56
N THR A 219 14.33 -7.38 11.01
CA THR A 219 13.00 -7.43 11.62
C THR A 219 11.98 -7.91 10.59
N PRO A 220 11.18 -8.95 10.88
CA PRO A 220 10.16 -9.40 9.96
C PRO A 220 9.17 -8.28 9.66
N CYS A 221 8.71 -8.23 8.40
CA CYS A 221 7.83 -7.15 7.99
C CYS A 221 6.74 -7.60 7.01
N LEU A 222 5.68 -6.79 6.97
CA LEU A 222 4.73 -6.74 5.86
C LEU A 222 4.89 -5.43 5.11
N TRP A 223 4.51 -5.44 3.84
CA TRP A 223 4.52 -4.28 2.96
C TRP A 223 3.11 -3.94 2.48
N PHE A 224 2.78 -2.67 2.49
CA PHE A 224 1.49 -2.15 2.05
C PHE A 224 1.71 -0.98 1.10
N GLN A 225 1.11 -1.04 -0.06
CA GLN A 225 1.05 0.04 -1.04
C GLN A 225 -0.21 -0.10 -1.88
N HIS A 226 -0.58 0.93 -2.62
CA HIS A 226 -1.78 0.92 -3.43
C HIS A 226 -1.62 0.08 -4.70
N ILE A 227 -0.72 0.50 -5.60
CA ILE A 227 -0.53 -0.12 -6.91
C ILE A 227 0.36 -1.37 -6.79
N ILE A 228 -0.11 -2.47 -7.36
CA ILE A 228 0.58 -3.76 -7.29
C ILE A 228 1.88 -3.76 -8.10
N VAL A 229 2.87 -4.57 -7.68
CA VAL A 229 4.11 -4.76 -8.46
C VAL A 229 3.90 -5.72 -9.63
N PRO A 230 4.51 -5.49 -10.81
CA PRO A 230 4.32 -6.36 -11.97
C PRO A 230 4.83 -7.79 -11.76
N ASP A 231 5.74 -8.00 -10.82
CA ASP A 231 6.31 -9.30 -10.50
C ASP A 231 5.24 -10.33 -10.06
N VAL A 232 4.09 -9.90 -9.57
CA VAL A 232 2.96 -10.78 -9.25
C VAL A 232 2.51 -11.60 -10.45
N ASN A 233 2.62 -11.03 -11.66
CA ASN A 233 2.18 -11.68 -12.89
C ASN A 233 3.12 -12.82 -13.33
N VAL A 234 4.41 -12.77 -12.95
CA VAL A 234 5.45 -13.64 -13.56
C VAL A 234 6.01 -14.71 -12.64
N HIS A 235 5.72 -14.70 -11.34
CA HIS A 235 6.36 -15.60 -10.37
C HIS A 235 5.44 -16.69 -9.80
N GLY A 236 4.41 -17.11 -10.57
CA GLY A 236 3.67 -18.34 -10.28
C GLY A 236 2.45 -18.20 -9.37
N ILE A 237 2.05 -16.99 -8.98
CA ILE A 237 0.74 -16.75 -8.37
C ILE A 237 -0.36 -16.94 -9.41
N PHE A 238 -0.06 -16.64 -10.67
CA PHE A 238 -0.92 -16.91 -11.80
C PHE A 238 -0.29 -17.98 -12.71
N VAL A 239 -1.14 -18.67 -13.45
CA VAL A 239 -0.79 -19.67 -14.44
C VAL A 239 -1.41 -19.34 -15.79
N ASP A 240 -0.80 -19.77 -16.88
CA ASP A 240 -1.37 -19.57 -18.21
C ASP A 240 -2.80 -20.14 -18.28
N ALA A 241 -3.73 -19.35 -18.82
CA ALA A 241 -5.04 -19.87 -19.14
C ALA A 241 -4.97 -20.88 -20.28
N PRO A 242 -5.90 -21.85 -20.36
CA PRO A 242 -6.00 -22.73 -21.51
C PRO A 242 -6.08 -21.94 -22.82
N PRO A 243 -5.53 -22.46 -23.93
CA PRO A 243 -5.66 -21.84 -25.23
C PRO A 243 -7.14 -21.55 -25.56
N CYS A 244 -7.46 -20.30 -25.84
CA CYS A 244 -8.79 -19.89 -26.26
C CYS A 244 -8.86 -19.86 -27.80
N ALA A 245 -9.81 -20.60 -28.39
CA ALA A 245 -9.99 -20.65 -29.84
C ALA A 245 -10.47 -19.31 -30.43
N ASP A 246 -11.15 -18.49 -29.63
CA ASP A 246 -11.57 -17.14 -30.02
C ASP A 246 -10.65 -16.07 -29.39
N PRO A 247 -9.81 -15.40 -30.21
CA PRO A 247 -8.96 -14.33 -29.71
C PRO A 247 -9.72 -13.11 -29.19
N LYS A 248 -11.03 -12.99 -29.51
CA LYS A 248 -11.92 -11.93 -29.04
C LYS A 248 -12.77 -12.35 -27.84
N ALA A 249 -12.56 -13.55 -27.31
CA ALA A 249 -13.28 -14.00 -26.12
C ALA A 249 -13.12 -12.99 -24.98
N LYS A 250 -14.22 -12.71 -24.27
CA LYS A 250 -14.19 -11.85 -23.09
C LYS A 250 -13.30 -12.47 -22.01
N GLU A 251 -12.67 -11.62 -21.21
CA GLU A 251 -11.97 -12.05 -20.02
C GLU A 251 -12.92 -12.69 -19.00
N GLY A 252 -12.43 -13.71 -18.31
CA GLY A 252 -13.26 -14.42 -17.33
C GLY A 252 -12.56 -15.66 -16.76
N PRO A 253 -13.25 -16.35 -15.82
CA PRO A 253 -12.67 -17.48 -15.08
C PRO A 253 -12.33 -18.70 -15.97
N GLU A 254 -12.90 -18.81 -17.15
CA GLU A 254 -12.62 -19.90 -18.10
C GLU A 254 -11.60 -19.50 -19.17
N THR A 255 -11.58 -18.23 -19.54
CA THR A 255 -10.75 -17.69 -20.64
C THR A 255 -9.50 -16.98 -20.18
N GLY A 256 -9.36 -16.78 -18.87
CA GLY A 256 -8.31 -16.01 -18.23
C GLY A 256 -8.45 -14.50 -18.37
N TYR A 257 -7.66 -13.79 -17.58
CA TYR A 257 -7.58 -12.34 -17.55
C TYR A 257 -6.27 -11.90 -18.19
N ARG A 258 -6.30 -10.85 -19.01
CA ARG A 258 -5.15 -10.37 -19.75
C ARG A 258 -4.23 -9.59 -18.80
N MET A 259 -3.03 -10.08 -18.59
CA MET A 259 -2.02 -9.46 -17.72
C MET A 259 -0.77 -9.11 -18.50
N ASP A 260 -0.13 -8.02 -18.13
CA ASP A 260 1.13 -7.61 -18.71
C ASP A 260 2.26 -8.57 -18.31
N TRP A 261 3.09 -8.89 -19.29
CA TRP A 261 4.24 -9.77 -19.17
C TRP A 261 5.45 -9.09 -19.84
N PRO A 262 6.70 -9.37 -19.46
CA PRO A 262 7.86 -8.69 -20.04
C PRO A 262 7.97 -8.72 -21.56
N ASP A 263 7.44 -9.77 -22.20
CA ASP A 263 7.47 -10.01 -23.64
C ASP A 263 6.10 -9.83 -24.33
N GLY A 264 5.11 -9.29 -23.63
CA GLY A 264 3.77 -9.04 -24.13
C GLY A 264 2.68 -9.47 -23.13
N ALA A 265 1.41 -9.25 -23.49
CA ALA A 265 0.32 -9.63 -22.62
C ALA A 265 -0.06 -11.11 -22.79
N ARG A 266 -0.38 -11.78 -21.69
CA ARG A 266 -0.85 -13.18 -21.63
C ARG A 266 -2.20 -13.27 -20.92
N ARG A 267 -2.94 -14.33 -21.23
CA ARG A 267 -4.16 -14.66 -20.46
C ARG A 267 -3.79 -15.59 -19.31
N MET A 268 -4.14 -15.20 -18.10
CA MET A 268 -3.75 -15.86 -16.87
C MET A 268 -4.95 -16.20 -16.00
N LEU A 269 -4.81 -17.26 -15.23
CA LEU A 269 -5.74 -17.68 -14.17
C LEU A 269 -5.00 -17.73 -12.83
N LEU A 270 -5.75 -17.64 -11.74
CA LEU A 270 -5.18 -17.83 -10.41
C LEU A 270 -4.69 -19.27 -10.23
N ALA A 271 -3.48 -19.45 -9.75
CA ALA A 271 -2.91 -20.78 -9.47
C ALA A 271 -3.69 -21.49 -8.35
N LYS A 272 -3.82 -22.81 -8.42
CA LYS A 272 -4.57 -23.63 -7.44
C LYS A 272 -4.08 -23.48 -6.00
N GLY A 273 -2.84 -23.07 -5.79
CA GLY A 273 -2.26 -22.88 -4.45
C GLY A 273 -2.53 -21.51 -3.84
N ALA A 274 -3.05 -20.57 -4.60
CA ALA A 274 -3.42 -19.25 -4.11
C ALA A 274 -4.88 -19.27 -3.62
N ALA A 275 -5.13 -18.53 -2.53
CA ALA A 275 -6.48 -18.31 -2.00
C ALA A 275 -7.15 -17.11 -2.64
N GLY A 276 -8.46 -16.97 -2.47
CA GLY A 276 -9.26 -15.85 -2.96
C GLY A 276 -9.68 -15.99 -4.41
N VAL A 277 -9.92 -14.87 -5.08
CA VAL A 277 -10.45 -14.83 -6.45
C VAL A 277 -9.74 -13.81 -7.32
N LEU A 278 -9.66 -14.13 -8.60
CA LEU A 278 -9.31 -13.23 -9.69
C LEU A 278 -10.56 -12.99 -10.51
N LYS A 279 -11.00 -11.74 -10.59
CA LYS A 279 -12.22 -11.32 -11.33
C LYS A 279 -11.94 -10.27 -12.39
N GLU A 280 -10.73 -9.74 -12.42
CA GLU A 280 -10.26 -8.76 -13.41
C GLU A 280 -8.75 -8.91 -13.60
N HIS A 281 -8.21 -8.28 -14.64
CA HIS A 281 -6.76 -8.21 -14.83
C HIS A 281 -6.11 -7.37 -13.74
N THR A 282 -4.83 -7.60 -13.49
CA THR A 282 -4.05 -6.74 -12.59
C THR A 282 -3.54 -5.51 -13.33
N CYS A 283 -3.48 -4.38 -12.63
CA CYS A 283 -3.09 -3.08 -13.19
C CYS A 283 -1.77 -2.55 -12.58
N PRO A 284 -0.64 -3.26 -12.74
CA PRO A 284 0.67 -2.79 -12.27
C PRO A 284 1.25 -1.70 -13.18
N PRO A 285 2.34 -1.05 -12.77
CA PRO A 285 3.20 -0.29 -13.67
C PRO A 285 3.63 -1.11 -14.88
N TYR A 286 3.80 -0.49 -16.04
CA TYR A 286 4.39 -1.20 -17.18
C TYR A 286 5.81 -1.67 -16.87
N TRP A 287 6.19 -2.83 -17.35
CA TRP A 287 7.52 -3.43 -17.14
C TRP A 287 8.66 -2.47 -17.46
N LYS A 288 8.51 -1.66 -18.53
CA LYS A 288 9.52 -0.67 -18.92
C LYS A 288 9.65 0.45 -17.90
N THR A 289 8.54 0.97 -17.39
CA THR A 289 8.50 2.00 -16.34
C THR A 289 9.06 1.46 -15.04
N TYR A 290 8.59 0.31 -14.61
CA TYR A 290 8.99 -0.34 -13.37
C TYR A 290 10.49 -0.68 -13.28
N ARG A 291 11.16 -0.80 -14.45
CA ARG A 291 12.60 -1.13 -14.54
C ARG A 291 13.48 0.04 -14.95
N ASP A 292 12.95 1.23 -15.02
CA ASP A 292 13.74 2.42 -15.34
C ASP A 292 14.56 2.90 -14.11
N ALA A 293 15.41 3.92 -14.34
CA ALA A 293 16.27 4.45 -13.29
C ALA A 293 15.52 5.15 -12.14
N ALA A 294 14.28 5.58 -12.38
CA ALA A 294 13.47 6.22 -11.36
C ALA A 294 12.85 5.19 -10.39
N HIS A 295 12.66 3.94 -10.84
CA HIS A 295 12.01 2.85 -10.11
C HIS A 295 12.96 1.72 -9.71
N THR A 296 14.27 1.94 -9.85
CA THR A 296 15.28 0.96 -9.44
C THR A 296 16.36 1.61 -8.58
N PHE A 297 16.85 0.89 -7.59
CA PHE A 297 18.01 1.27 -6.80
C PHE A 297 19.16 0.30 -7.08
N GLU A 298 20.29 0.82 -7.57
CA GLU A 298 21.43 0.01 -8.03
C GLU A 298 21.01 -1.12 -9.00
N GLY A 299 20.07 -0.81 -9.90
CA GLY A 299 19.55 -1.75 -10.89
C GLY A 299 18.57 -2.80 -10.35
N ARG A 300 18.17 -2.71 -9.10
CA ARG A 300 17.18 -3.60 -8.47
C ARG A 300 15.82 -2.93 -8.38
N THR A 301 14.78 -3.64 -8.75
CA THR A 301 13.39 -3.28 -8.50
C THR A 301 13.04 -3.40 -7.02
N LEU A 302 11.88 -2.92 -6.63
CA LEU A 302 11.35 -3.13 -5.27
C LEU A 302 11.26 -4.64 -4.94
N TYR A 303 10.78 -5.45 -5.87
CA TYR A 303 10.68 -6.89 -5.69
C TYR A 303 12.07 -7.55 -5.51
N ASP A 304 13.06 -7.17 -6.30
CA ASP A 304 14.44 -7.64 -6.14
C ASP A 304 15.01 -7.27 -4.75
N SER A 305 14.66 -6.09 -4.25
CA SER A 305 15.07 -5.62 -2.92
C SER A 305 14.40 -6.43 -1.80
N TRP A 306 13.12 -6.78 -1.93
CA TRP A 306 12.46 -7.69 -0.99
C TRP A 306 13.17 -9.05 -0.90
N ARG A 307 13.51 -9.63 -2.06
CA ARG A 307 14.26 -10.90 -2.12
C ARG A 307 15.64 -10.78 -1.47
N ARG A 308 16.34 -9.69 -1.74
CA ARG A 308 17.67 -9.43 -1.18
C ARG A 308 17.66 -9.28 0.33
N MET A 309 16.71 -8.52 0.88
CA MET A 309 16.62 -8.27 2.32
C MET A 309 16.15 -9.51 3.09
N GLY A 310 15.25 -10.32 2.53
CA GLY A 310 14.81 -11.61 3.04
C GLY A 310 13.99 -11.56 4.34
N ASN A 311 13.57 -10.37 4.76
CA ASN A 311 12.76 -10.18 5.97
C ASN A 311 11.29 -9.93 5.69
N LEU A 312 10.90 -9.72 4.42
CA LEU A 312 9.51 -9.59 4.01
C LEU A 312 8.75 -10.91 4.21
N ARG A 313 7.59 -10.84 4.85
CA ARG A 313 6.65 -11.96 5.03
C ARG A 313 5.52 -11.94 4.03
N GLY A 314 5.17 -10.77 3.53
CA GLY A 314 4.16 -10.58 2.49
C GLY A 314 3.99 -9.12 2.10
N ALA A 315 3.48 -8.89 0.88
CA ALA A 315 3.10 -7.57 0.39
C ALA A 315 1.65 -7.57 -0.06
N TYR A 316 0.92 -6.51 0.29
CA TYR A 316 -0.52 -6.41 0.08
C TYR A 316 -0.90 -5.08 -0.56
N PHE A 317 -1.82 -5.16 -1.52
CA PHE A 317 -2.14 -4.08 -2.46
C PHE A 317 -3.63 -3.79 -2.47
N GLY A 318 -4.00 -2.63 -3.01
CA GLY A 318 -5.34 -2.22 -3.42
C GLY A 318 -5.44 -2.12 -4.94
N HIS A 319 -6.17 -1.12 -5.44
CA HIS A 319 -6.25 -0.71 -6.83
C HIS A 319 -7.15 -1.55 -7.74
N ASP A 320 -7.01 -2.88 -7.73
CA ASP A 320 -7.86 -3.79 -8.52
C ASP A 320 -9.04 -4.22 -7.67
N HIS A 321 -10.19 -3.56 -7.82
CA HIS A 321 -11.30 -3.59 -6.86
C HIS A 321 -11.96 -4.94 -6.67
N MET A 322 -11.96 -5.79 -7.72
CA MET A 322 -12.66 -7.07 -7.68
C MET A 322 -11.76 -8.25 -7.32
N ASN A 323 -10.44 -8.04 -7.29
CA ASN A 323 -9.46 -9.07 -6.97
C ASN A 323 -9.26 -9.21 -5.47
N THR A 324 -9.16 -10.45 -4.98
CA THR A 324 -8.93 -10.73 -3.56
C THR A 324 -7.94 -11.87 -3.34
N PHE A 325 -7.07 -12.14 -4.30
CA PHE A 325 -6.14 -13.25 -4.20
C PHE A 325 -5.09 -13.06 -3.10
N ASP A 326 -4.52 -14.18 -2.66
CA ASP A 326 -3.43 -14.26 -1.71
C ASP A 326 -2.65 -15.54 -2.00
N GLY A 327 -1.42 -15.42 -2.42
CA GLY A 327 -0.60 -16.56 -2.83
C GLY A 327 0.87 -16.35 -2.54
N THR A 328 1.59 -17.46 -2.38
CA THR A 328 3.05 -17.45 -2.29
C THR A 328 3.63 -17.74 -3.65
N ASP A 329 4.51 -16.89 -4.12
CA ASP A 329 5.16 -17.04 -5.40
C ASP A 329 6.29 -18.08 -5.40
N ALA A 330 6.88 -18.33 -6.55
CA ALA A 330 7.97 -19.29 -6.71
C ALA A 330 9.26 -18.91 -5.95
N ASN A 331 9.40 -17.67 -5.49
CA ASN A 331 10.51 -17.18 -4.70
C ASN A 331 10.23 -17.18 -3.18
N GLY A 332 9.05 -17.66 -2.76
CA GLY A 332 8.63 -17.72 -1.36
C GLY A 332 8.09 -16.40 -0.82
N ILE A 333 7.81 -15.40 -1.67
CA ILE A 333 7.20 -14.13 -1.27
C ILE A 333 5.68 -14.27 -1.37
N ARG A 334 4.97 -13.96 -0.29
CA ARG A 334 3.52 -13.94 -0.30
C ARG A 334 3.02 -12.59 -0.78
N LEU A 335 2.14 -12.61 -1.78
CA LEU A 335 1.58 -11.42 -2.41
C LEU A 335 0.05 -11.53 -2.41
N GLY A 336 -0.64 -10.44 -2.08
CA GLY A 336 -2.08 -10.46 -1.98
C GLY A 336 -2.74 -9.14 -2.39
N MET A 337 -3.94 -9.27 -2.97
CA MET A 337 -4.82 -8.17 -3.32
C MET A 337 -5.92 -8.05 -2.29
N THR A 338 -6.11 -6.86 -1.75
CA THR A 338 -7.15 -6.57 -0.75
C THR A 338 -8.42 -6.07 -1.42
N LYS A 339 -9.53 -6.61 -0.99
CA LYS A 339 -10.86 -6.24 -1.47
C LYS A 339 -11.15 -4.75 -1.23
N CYS A 340 -11.71 -4.06 -2.22
CA CYS A 340 -12.13 -2.68 -2.07
C CYS A 340 -13.22 -2.52 -1.00
N CYS A 341 -13.26 -1.36 -0.36
CA CYS A 341 -14.24 -1.03 0.66
C CYS A 341 -15.15 0.12 0.20
N THR A 342 -15.72 0.00 -1.02
CA THR A 342 -16.52 1.08 -1.62
C THR A 342 -17.80 0.62 -2.27
N PHE A 343 -18.76 1.56 -2.39
CA PHE A 343 -19.89 1.51 -3.31
C PHE A 343 -19.91 2.70 -4.29
N TRP A 344 -18.90 3.53 -4.26
CA TRP A 344 -18.81 4.73 -5.09
C TRP A 344 -18.08 4.52 -6.41
N SER A 345 -17.35 3.42 -6.54
CA SER A 345 -16.65 3.01 -7.74
C SER A 345 -17.08 1.59 -8.16
N TYR A 346 -16.53 1.07 -9.27
CA TYR A 346 -16.82 -0.29 -9.68
C TYR A 346 -16.34 -1.29 -8.61
N ASN A 347 -17.10 -2.34 -8.39
CA ASN A 347 -16.83 -3.37 -7.40
C ASN A 347 -17.71 -4.61 -7.68
N ASP A 348 -17.51 -5.68 -6.92
CA ASP A 348 -18.32 -6.89 -7.02
C ASP A 348 -19.58 -6.87 -6.13
N ASN A 349 -20.00 -5.70 -5.69
CA ASN A 349 -21.16 -5.46 -4.82
C ASN A 349 -21.06 -6.12 -3.42
N ASP A 350 -19.85 -6.40 -2.96
CA ASP A 350 -19.56 -7.01 -1.67
C ASP A 350 -18.29 -6.39 -1.06
N PRO A 351 -18.34 -5.11 -0.61
CA PRO A 351 -17.18 -4.41 -0.09
C PRO A 351 -16.62 -5.09 1.15
N GLY A 352 -15.32 -4.92 1.38
CA GLY A 352 -14.69 -5.59 2.50
C GLY A 352 -13.36 -4.97 2.91
N VAL A 353 -12.73 -5.62 3.85
CA VAL A 353 -11.41 -5.27 4.39
C VAL A 353 -10.56 -6.53 4.48
N ARG A 354 -9.24 -6.37 4.58
CA ARG A 354 -8.37 -7.49 4.92
C ARG A 354 -7.95 -7.40 6.37
N VAL A 355 -8.12 -8.51 7.07
CA VAL A 355 -7.74 -8.68 8.48
C VAL A 355 -6.37 -9.33 8.53
N PHE A 356 -5.51 -8.82 9.38
CA PHE A 356 -4.20 -9.40 9.68
C PHE A 356 -4.07 -9.67 11.16
N THR A 357 -3.47 -10.80 11.49
CA THR A 357 -2.98 -11.10 12.84
C THR A 357 -1.53 -11.52 12.73
N VAL A 358 -0.62 -10.71 13.25
CA VAL A 358 0.84 -10.92 13.20
C VAL A 358 1.38 -11.28 14.58
N ARG A 359 2.56 -11.95 14.61
CA ARG A 359 3.27 -12.34 15.83
C ARG A 359 4.72 -11.87 15.80
N PRO A 360 5.38 -11.72 16.96
CA PRO A 360 6.78 -11.27 17.06
C PRO A 360 7.77 -12.15 16.30
N ASP A 361 7.48 -13.44 16.14
CA ASP A 361 8.32 -14.41 15.42
C ASP A 361 8.24 -14.26 13.88
N GLY A 362 7.44 -13.34 13.39
CA GLY A 362 7.25 -13.08 11.96
C GLY A 362 6.15 -13.94 11.32
N THR A 363 5.50 -14.81 12.06
CA THR A 363 4.33 -15.53 11.55
C THR A 363 3.11 -14.63 11.49
N TYR A 364 2.22 -14.87 10.53
CA TYR A 364 0.97 -14.14 10.42
C TYR A 364 -0.12 -14.93 9.72
N ALA A 365 -1.35 -14.54 9.99
CA ALA A 365 -2.54 -14.99 9.29
C ALA A 365 -3.28 -13.78 8.70
N THR A 366 -3.97 -13.99 7.59
CA THR A 366 -4.81 -12.97 6.98
C THR A 366 -6.04 -13.59 6.32
N LEU A 367 -7.11 -12.82 6.28
CA LEU A 367 -8.36 -13.18 5.60
C LEU A 367 -9.07 -11.91 5.09
N ILE A 368 -9.97 -12.08 4.14
CA ILE A 368 -10.93 -11.04 3.76
C ILE A 368 -12.16 -11.17 4.66
N PHE A 369 -12.63 -10.03 5.16
CA PHE A 369 -13.94 -9.87 5.78
C PHE A 369 -14.76 -8.91 4.94
N ALA A 370 -15.88 -9.37 4.42
CA ALA A 370 -16.71 -8.62 3.50
C ALA A 370 -18.13 -8.39 4.05
N GLU A 371 -18.92 -7.63 3.33
CA GLU A 371 -20.31 -7.36 3.72
C GLU A 371 -21.13 -8.64 3.86
N SER A 372 -20.85 -9.64 3.00
CA SER A 372 -21.48 -10.96 3.07
C SER A 372 -21.20 -11.75 4.35
N ASP A 373 -20.19 -11.32 5.15
CA ASP A 373 -19.83 -11.91 6.44
C ASP A 373 -20.49 -11.21 7.64
N CYS A 374 -21.23 -10.10 7.41
CA CYS A 374 -21.84 -9.24 8.45
C CYS A 374 -23.10 -9.81 9.09
#